data_1200a1180d341f777d5298cc9f0bf061
#
_entry.id   1200a1180d341f777d5298cc9f0bf061
#
_cell.length_a   1.000
_cell.length_b   1.000
_cell.length_c   1.000
_cell.angle_alpha   90.00
_cell.angle_beta   90.00
_cell.angle_gamma   90.00
#
_symmetry.space_group_name_H-M   'P 1'
#
loop_
_entity.id
_entity.type
_entity.pdbx_description
1 polymer ?
#
loop_
_entity_poly.entity_id
_entity_poly.type
_entity_poly.pdbx_seq_one_letter_code
_entity_poly.pdbx_strand_id
1 'polypeptide(L)'
;ERVIAESWFRLDDYNAAIEHMDRYTAAGGEMDRDASYLKGFALYRTARYDEAAEWLRKACGAEDGLTQNASYHLADCYLRAGDKQAAMQAFAMASDESLDASIAEDALFNYAKLQYELGGGAFNGAINMLTRYIERYPSSPRVGEARTLLIAAYYNSRDYDAAYRAIRSMPTDDADIRAALQKITYFRGLEAYAAGDLAAARRYLEESAAVNVSPKYSALNSFWQGEIAFAEGDYPVAAAKYNAYLRRAPRDAREYAMAWYNLGYCAFDKEEMAQARSSFDKFLQVYTPRDRYRADAWNRLGDVDYAERRFDDAVASYDRAIALATPERHYARYKRA
;
A
#
# COMPACT_ATOMS: atom_id res chain seq x y z
N GLU A 1 14.50 -38.17 -38.38
CA GLU A 1 13.40 -37.62 -37.60
C GLU A 1 13.74 -36.21 -37.03
N ARG A 2 14.92 -36.01 -36.38
CA ARG A 2 15.30 -34.70 -35.80
C ARG A 2 15.34 -33.59 -36.86
N VAL A 3 16.03 -33.80 -38.00
CA VAL A 3 16.12 -32.80 -39.08
C VAL A 3 14.73 -32.48 -39.67
N ILE A 4 13.84 -33.46 -39.73
CA ILE A 4 12.47 -33.28 -40.19
C ILE A 4 11.70 -32.43 -39.17
N ALA A 5 11.85 -32.71 -37.87
CA ALA A 5 11.24 -31.89 -36.80
C ALA A 5 11.72 -30.45 -36.84
N GLU A 6 13.02 -30.20 -37.00
CA GLU A 6 13.60 -28.87 -37.16
C GLU A 6 13.06 -28.14 -38.38
N SER A 7 12.80 -28.87 -39.49
CA SER A 7 12.19 -28.29 -40.69
C SER A 7 10.75 -27.87 -40.48
N TRP A 8 9.93 -28.71 -39.83
CA TRP A 8 8.56 -28.36 -39.46
C TRP A 8 8.51 -27.23 -38.47
N PHE A 9 9.40 -27.18 -37.49
CA PHE A 9 9.53 -26.08 -36.52
C PHE A 9 9.78 -24.75 -37.25
N ARG A 10 10.67 -24.73 -38.25
CA ARG A 10 10.95 -23.53 -39.07
C ARG A 10 9.78 -23.11 -39.96
N LEU A 11 8.86 -24.01 -40.23
CA LEU A 11 7.63 -23.78 -40.98
C LEU A 11 6.45 -23.44 -40.05
N ASP A 12 6.70 -23.26 -38.76
CA ASP A 12 5.69 -22.98 -37.70
C ASP A 12 4.62 -24.10 -37.54
N ASP A 13 4.86 -25.31 -38.12
CA ASP A 13 4.02 -26.48 -37.86
C ASP A 13 4.53 -27.21 -36.60
N TYR A 14 4.15 -26.67 -35.45
CA TYR A 14 4.61 -27.18 -34.16
C TYR A 14 4.07 -28.58 -33.82
N ASN A 15 2.87 -28.92 -34.32
CA ASN A 15 2.32 -30.28 -34.11
C ASN A 15 3.13 -31.34 -34.86
N ALA A 16 3.45 -31.09 -36.13
CA ALA A 16 4.32 -31.99 -36.88
C ALA A 16 5.73 -32.05 -36.27
N ALA A 17 6.29 -30.92 -35.83
CA ALA A 17 7.58 -30.89 -35.16
C ALA A 17 7.58 -31.77 -33.89
N ILE A 18 6.55 -31.70 -33.06
CA ILE A 18 6.39 -32.54 -31.85
C ILE A 18 6.33 -34.01 -32.23
N GLU A 19 5.51 -34.39 -33.22
CA GLU A 19 5.38 -35.79 -33.64
C GLU A 19 6.71 -36.40 -34.09
N HIS A 20 7.47 -35.67 -34.89
CA HIS A 20 8.78 -36.11 -35.34
C HIS A 20 9.82 -36.15 -34.20
N MET A 21 9.77 -35.25 -33.23
CA MET A 21 10.60 -35.30 -32.02
C MET A 21 10.24 -36.49 -31.12
N ASP A 22 8.97 -36.85 -31.03
CA ASP A 22 8.52 -38.04 -30.29
C ASP A 22 9.03 -39.32 -30.95
N ARG A 23 8.97 -39.42 -32.27
CA ARG A 23 9.54 -40.53 -33.03
C ARG A 23 11.07 -40.61 -32.88
N TYR A 24 11.75 -39.47 -32.88
CA TYR A 24 13.20 -39.39 -32.65
C TYR A 24 13.57 -39.94 -31.28
N THR A 25 12.85 -39.51 -30.25
CA THR A 25 13.05 -39.96 -28.87
C THR A 25 12.74 -41.46 -28.72
N ALA A 26 11.65 -41.95 -29.33
CA ALA A 26 11.26 -43.37 -29.29
C ALA A 26 12.28 -44.27 -29.98
N ALA A 27 12.98 -43.75 -30.99
CA ALA A 27 14.09 -44.46 -31.69
C ALA A 27 15.43 -44.41 -30.93
N GLY A 28 15.45 -43.88 -29.70
CA GLY A 28 16.65 -43.76 -28.87
C GLY A 28 17.55 -42.57 -29.22
N GLY A 29 17.00 -41.56 -29.90
CA GLY A 29 17.73 -40.32 -30.21
C GLY A 29 18.02 -39.53 -28.94
N GLU A 30 19.22 -38.97 -28.84
CA GLU A 30 19.63 -38.14 -27.69
C GLU A 30 18.98 -36.75 -27.73
N MET A 31 18.32 -36.40 -26.67
CA MET A 31 17.69 -35.08 -26.49
C MET A 31 18.68 -34.13 -25.82
N ASP A 32 19.57 -33.56 -26.64
CA ASP A 32 20.45 -32.47 -26.18
C ASP A 32 19.67 -31.19 -25.85
N ARG A 33 20.33 -30.11 -25.43
CA ARG A 33 19.71 -28.85 -25.05
C ARG A 33 18.91 -28.23 -26.19
N ASP A 34 19.44 -28.23 -27.41
CA ASP A 34 18.80 -27.68 -28.60
C ASP A 34 17.52 -28.45 -28.95
N ALA A 35 17.58 -29.77 -28.95
CA ALA A 35 16.43 -30.63 -29.19
C ALA A 35 15.36 -30.48 -28.10
N SER A 36 15.78 -30.34 -26.84
CA SER A 36 14.90 -30.09 -25.71
C SER A 36 14.20 -28.73 -25.82
N TYR A 37 14.93 -27.69 -26.23
CA TYR A 37 14.35 -26.39 -26.50
C TYR A 37 13.32 -26.43 -27.63
N LEU A 38 13.67 -27.02 -28.77
CA LEU A 38 12.78 -27.13 -29.92
C LEU A 38 11.47 -27.82 -29.55
N LYS A 39 11.54 -28.96 -28.87
CA LYS A 39 10.34 -29.67 -28.41
C LYS A 39 9.57 -28.88 -27.38
N GLY A 40 10.24 -28.30 -26.39
CA GLY A 40 9.62 -27.50 -25.35
C GLY A 40 8.90 -26.25 -25.89
N PHE A 41 9.56 -25.56 -26.85
CA PHE A 41 8.95 -24.39 -27.48
C PHE A 41 7.75 -24.77 -28.38
N ALA A 42 7.83 -25.86 -29.13
CA ALA A 42 6.71 -26.36 -29.92
C ALA A 42 5.51 -26.74 -29.05
N LEU A 43 5.74 -27.38 -27.91
CA LEU A 43 4.73 -27.69 -26.92
C LEU A 43 4.13 -26.42 -26.31
N TYR A 44 4.95 -25.40 -26.03
CA TYR A 44 4.48 -24.08 -25.55
C TYR A 44 3.56 -23.43 -26.59
N ARG A 45 3.96 -23.43 -27.88
CA ARG A 45 3.16 -22.86 -28.98
C ARG A 45 1.83 -23.56 -29.22
N THR A 46 1.76 -24.85 -28.87
CA THR A 46 0.53 -25.65 -28.91
C THR A 46 -0.24 -25.69 -27.60
N ALA A 47 0.08 -24.80 -26.66
CA ALA A 47 -0.57 -24.61 -25.36
C ALA A 47 -0.50 -25.87 -24.42
N ARG A 48 0.48 -26.76 -24.64
CA ARG A 48 0.77 -27.92 -23.76
C ARG A 48 1.77 -27.48 -22.69
N TYR A 49 1.40 -26.57 -21.82
CA TYR A 49 2.32 -25.82 -20.93
C TYR A 49 3.06 -26.71 -19.92
N ASP A 50 2.40 -27.70 -19.33
CA ASP A 50 3.03 -28.60 -18.35
C ASP A 50 4.15 -29.42 -18.99
N GLU A 51 3.90 -30.00 -20.17
CA GLU A 51 4.89 -30.74 -20.92
C GLU A 51 6.01 -29.83 -21.47
N ALA A 52 5.63 -28.62 -21.91
CA ALA A 52 6.59 -27.62 -22.36
C ALA A 52 7.60 -27.27 -21.24
N ALA A 53 7.10 -27.07 -20.00
CA ALA A 53 7.95 -26.75 -18.86
C ALA A 53 9.00 -27.84 -18.59
N GLU A 54 8.64 -29.11 -18.72
CA GLU A 54 9.60 -30.23 -18.55
C GLU A 54 10.75 -30.15 -19.53
N TRP A 55 10.47 -29.87 -20.81
CA TRP A 55 11.48 -29.82 -21.87
C TRP A 55 12.26 -28.51 -21.85
N LEU A 56 11.63 -27.39 -21.65
CA LEU A 56 12.30 -26.08 -21.53
C LEU A 56 13.29 -26.06 -20.35
N ARG A 57 12.94 -26.65 -19.22
CA ARG A 57 13.86 -26.81 -18.09
C ARG A 57 15.13 -27.60 -18.42
N LYS A 58 15.04 -28.64 -19.28
CA LYS A 58 16.20 -29.39 -19.74
C LYS A 58 17.09 -28.57 -20.69
N ALA A 59 16.51 -27.58 -21.38
CA ALA A 59 17.27 -26.69 -22.26
C ALA A 59 18.09 -25.65 -21.50
N CYS A 60 17.69 -25.32 -20.24
CA CYS A 60 18.46 -24.44 -19.37
C CYS A 60 19.73 -25.14 -18.85
N GLY A 61 20.78 -24.37 -18.51
CA GLY A 61 21.98 -24.94 -17.88
C GLY A 61 23.31 -24.36 -18.33
N ALA A 62 23.30 -23.30 -19.14
CA ALA A 62 24.48 -22.53 -19.52
C ALA A 62 24.15 -21.03 -19.50
N GLU A 63 25.16 -20.18 -19.47
CA GLU A 63 24.99 -18.70 -19.60
C GLU A 63 25.00 -18.33 -21.09
N ASP A 64 23.89 -18.60 -21.79
CA ASP A 64 23.74 -18.35 -23.21
C ASP A 64 22.32 -17.97 -23.62
N GLY A 65 22.17 -17.54 -24.88
CA GLY A 65 20.87 -17.11 -25.42
C GLY A 65 19.83 -18.23 -25.45
N LEU A 66 20.24 -19.50 -25.54
CA LEU A 66 19.32 -20.64 -25.49
C LEU A 66 18.68 -20.75 -24.10
N THR A 67 19.48 -20.69 -23.05
CA THR A 67 18.98 -20.67 -21.66
C THR A 67 18.09 -19.49 -21.42
N GLN A 68 18.46 -18.29 -21.91
CA GLN A 68 17.63 -17.09 -21.75
C GLN A 68 16.24 -17.28 -22.37
N ASN A 69 16.17 -17.72 -23.63
CA ASN A 69 14.92 -17.99 -24.32
C ASN A 69 14.09 -19.09 -23.63
N ALA A 70 14.76 -20.21 -23.28
CA ALA A 70 14.11 -21.32 -22.60
C ALA A 70 13.53 -20.91 -21.27
N SER A 71 14.30 -20.17 -20.45
CA SER A 71 13.87 -19.68 -19.15
C SER A 71 12.71 -18.70 -19.24
N TYR A 72 12.69 -17.85 -20.26
CA TYR A 72 11.59 -16.91 -20.49
C TYR A 72 10.27 -17.65 -20.78
N HIS A 73 10.26 -18.62 -21.70
CA HIS A 73 9.07 -19.41 -22.00
C HIS A 73 8.69 -20.36 -20.86
N LEU A 74 9.67 -20.88 -20.14
CA LEU A 74 9.46 -21.67 -18.92
C LEU A 74 8.73 -20.85 -17.85
N ALA A 75 9.11 -19.60 -17.68
CA ALA A 75 8.44 -18.69 -16.74
C ALA A 75 6.97 -18.49 -17.11
N ASP A 76 6.64 -18.30 -18.39
CA ASP A 76 5.23 -18.18 -18.83
C ASP A 76 4.46 -19.49 -18.61
N CYS A 77 5.07 -20.66 -18.84
CA CYS A 77 4.46 -21.95 -18.52
C CYS A 77 4.10 -22.03 -17.02
N TYR A 78 5.01 -21.65 -16.13
CA TYR A 78 4.76 -21.65 -14.69
C TYR A 78 3.68 -20.64 -14.27
N LEU A 79 3.64 -19.45 -14.89
CA LEU A 79 2.54 -18.50 -14.64
C LEU A 79 1.17 -19.08 -14.98
N ARG A 80 1.07 -19.79 -16.12
CA ARG A 80 -0.18 -20.44 -16.55
C ARG A 80 -0.58 -21.60 -15.65
N ALA A 81 0.39 -22.29 -15.06
CA ALA A 81 0.18 -23.32 -14.05
C ALA A 81 -0.13 -22.73 -12.66
N GLY A 82 -0.03 -21.40 -12.48
CA GLY A 82 -0.23 -20.72 -11.19
C GLY A 82 0.96 -20.78 -10.23
N ASP A 83 2.09 -21.38 -10.65
CA ASP A 83 3.32 -21.43 -9.86
C ASP A 83 4.15 -20.15 -10.03
N LYS A 84 3.71 -19.11 -9.34
CA LYS A 84 4.38 -17.79 -9.35
C LYS A 84 5.82 -17.85 -8.83
N GLN A 85 6.10 -18.76 -7.89
CA GLN A 85 7.45 -18.88 -7.32
C GLN A 85 8.44 -19.44 -8.32
N ALA A 86 8.09 -20.51 -9.03
CA ALA A 86 8.90 -21.07 -10.10
C ALA A 86 9.03 -20.09 -11.28
N ALA A 87 7.94 -19.40 -11.64
CA ALA A 87 7.95 -18.35 -12.67
C ALA A 87 8.94 -17.23 -12.33
N MET A 88 8.95 -16.76 -11.10
CA MET A 88 9.86 -15.71 -10.62
C MET A 88 11.32 -16.13 -10.79
N GLN A 89 11.66 -17.37 -10.45
CA GLN A 89 13.03 -17.90 -10.61
C GLN A 89 13.42 -17.99 -12.08
N ALA A 90 12.52 -18.45 -12.93
CA ALA A 90 12.77 -18.57 -14.37
C ALA A 90 12.92 -17.20 -15.05
N PHE A 91 12.12 -16.19 -14.67
CA PHE A 91 12.33 -14.82 -15.14
C PHE A 91 13.65 -14.22 -14.65
N ALA A 92 14.08 -14.52 -13.42
CA ALA A 92 15.38 -14.08 -12.94
C ALA A 92 16.52 -14.61 -13.83
N MET A 93 16.45 -15.88 -14.25
CA MET A 93 17.42 -16.46 -15.19
C MET A 93 17.37 -15.82 -16.59
N ALA A 94 16.18 -15.44 -17.06
CA ALA A 94 16.00 -14.81 -18.37
C ALA A 94 16.38 -13.32 -18.39
N SER A 95 16.55 -12.69 -17.23
CA SER A 95 16.82 -11.24 -17.11
C SER A 95 18.27 -10.83 -17.33
N ASP A 96 19.12 -11.71 -17.87
CA ASP A 96 20.52 -11.39 -18.19
C ASP A 96 20.59 -10.38 -19.36
N GLU A 97 21.11 -9.21 -19.06
CA GLU A 97 21.18 -8.07 -19.99
C GLU A 97 22.29 -8.20 -21.02
N SER A 98 23.20 -9.15 -20.83
CA SER A 98 24.34 -9.39 -21.74
C SER A 98 23.96 -10.12 -23.03
N LEU A 99 22.73 -10.66 -23.08
CA LEU A 99 22.22 -11.47 -24.18
C LEU A 99 21.17 -10.71 -24.99
N ASP A 100 19.96 -11.26 -25.17
CA ASP A 100 18.89 -10.57 -25.87
C ASP A 100 18.24 -9.50 -24.95
N ALA A 101 18.44 -8.24 -25.34
CA ALA A 101 17.97 -7.10 -24.53
C ALA A 101 16.43 -7.01 -24.43
N SER A 102 15.70 -7.49 -25.44
CA SER A 102 14.23 -7.47 -25.43
C SER A 102 13.67 -8.49 -24.44
N ILE A 103 14.25 -9.69 -24.43
CA ILE A 103 13.89 -10.74 -23.47
C ILE A 103 14.29 -10.31 -22.05
N ALA A 104 15.50 -9.74 -21.90
CA ALA A 104 16.02 -9.28 -20.63
C ALA A 104 15.12 -8.20 -20.01
N GLU A 105 14.65 -7.23 -20.80
CA GLU A 105 13.73 -6.17 -20.35
C GLU A 105 12.41 -6.76 -19.82
N ASP A 106 11.77 -7.61 -20.62
CA ASP A 106 10.48 -8.20 -20.24
C ASP A 106 10.62 -9.12 -19.03
N ALA A 107 11.67 -9.93 -19.00
CA ALA A 107 11.97 -10.82 -17.89
C ALA A 107 12.26 -10.06 -16.59
N LEU A 108 13.05 -8.98 -16.63
CA LEU A 108 13.37 -8.17 -15.46
C LEU A 108 12.11 -7.51 -14.89
N PHE A 109 11.22 -6.99 -15.75
CA PHE A 109 9.97 -6.43 -15.32
C PHE A 109 9.08 -7.44 -14.59
N ASN A 110 8.88 -8.63 -15.23
CA ASN A 110 8.04 -9.68 -14.63
C ASN A 110 8.67 -10.26 -13.34
N TYR A 111 10.00 -10.39 -13.30
CA TYR A 111 10.71 -10.76 -12.07
C TYR A 111 10.47 -9.78 -10.94
N ALA A 112 10.63 -8.49 -11.20
CA ALA A 112 10.40 -7.44 -10.21
C ALA A 112 8.93 -7.39 -9.72
N LYS A 113 7.98 -7.56 -10.64
CA LYS A 113 6.55 -7.63 -10.32
C LYS A 113 6.21 -8.83 -9.44
N LEU A 114 6.73 -10.02 -9.77
CA LEU A 114 6.52 -11.21 -8.95
C LEU A 114 7.20 -11.11 -7.59
N GLN A 115 8.37 -10.50 -7.50
CA GLN A 115 9.00 -10.17 -6.23
C GLN A 115 8.11 -9.29 -5.33
N TYR A 116 7.41 -8.31 -5.92
CA TYR A 116 6.44 -7.50 -5.19
C TYR A 116 5.22 -8.32 -4.74
N GLU A 117 4.66 -9.15 -5.62
CA GLU A 117 3.47 -9.95 -5.33
C GLU A 117 3.72 -11.04 -4.27
N LEU A 118 4.89 -11.67 -4.30
CA LEU A 118 5.26 -12.78 -3.43
C LEU A 118 5.99 -12.36 -2.16
N GLY A 119 6.39 -11.10 -2.07
CA GLY A 119 7.32 -10.61 -1.04
C GLY A 119 6.85 -10.72 0.41
N GLY A 120 5.57 -11.03 0.66
CA GLY A 120 5.04 -11.36 2.00
C GLY A 120 5.36 -10.34 3.11
N GLY A 121 5.68 -9.08 2.75
CA GLY A 121 6.10 -8.01 3.67
C GLY A 121 7.59 -7.65 3.57
N ALA A 122 8.42 -8.45 2.91
CA ALA A 122 9.84 -8.14 2.67
C ALA A 122 10.02 -7.53 1.28
N PHE A 123 9.73 -6.24 1.13
CA PHE A 123 9.68 -5.56 -0.17
C PHE A 123 11.05 -5.13 -0.73
N ASN A 124 12.16 -5.30 0.00
CA ASN A 124 13.49 -4.84 -0.42
C ASN A 124 13.93 -5.44 -1.76
N GLY A 125 13.64 -6.71 -2.02
CA GLY A 125 13.93 -7.36 -3.30
C GLY A 125 13.20 -6.68 -4.46
N ALA A 126 11.90 -6.47 -4.31
CA ALA A 126 11.07 -5.78 -5.30
C ALA A 126 11.52 -4.33 -5.53
N ILE A 127 11.84 -3.59 -4.47
CA ILE A 127 12.36 -2.22 -4.53
C ILE A 127 13.64 -2.18 -5.38
N ASN A 128 14.61 -3.07 -5.10
CA ASN A 128 15.87 -3.12 -5.84
C ASN A 128 15.65 -3.44 -7.33
N MET A 129 14.81 -4.43 -7.64
CA MET A 129 14.57 -4.84 -9.02
C MET A 129 13.75 -3.81 -9.81
N LEU A 130 12.74 -3.19 -9.19
CA LEU A 130 11.96 -2.11 -9.81
C LEU A 130 12.82 -0.86 -10.05
N THR A 131 13.69 -0.51 -9.11
CA THR A 131 14.64 0.60 -9.29
C THR A 131 15.59 0.31 -10.45
N ARG A 132 16.21 -0.88 -10.46
CA ARG A 132 17.08 -1.33 -11.56
C ARG A 132 16.36 -1.29 -12.92
N TYR A 133 15.10 -1.74 -12.98
CA TYR A 133 14.31 -1.70 -14.21
C TYR A 133 14.09 -0.26 -14.71
N ILE A 134 13.68 0.67 -13.83
CA ILE A 134 13.41 2.07 -14.18
C ILE A 134 14.70 2.78 -14.67
N GLU A 135 15.81 2.50 -14.01
CA GLU A 135 17.13 3.09 -14.39
C GLU A 135 17.63 2.55 -15.72
N ARG A 136 17.45 1.25 -15.96
CA ARG A 136 17.97 0.57 -17.14
C ARG A 136 17.13 0.82 -18.40
N TYR A 137 15.81 0.90 -18.24
CA TYR A 137 14.85 1.02 -19.34
C TYR A 137 13.95 2.27 -19.21
N PRO A 138 14.55 3.49 -19.14
CA PRO A 138 13.78 4.72 -18.82
C PRO A 138 12.74 5.08 -19.90
N SER A 139 12.91 4.56 -21.12
CA SER A 139 11.99 4.79 -22.25
C SER A 139 10.99 3.66 -22.47
N SER A 140 10.99 2.64 -21.62
CA SER A 140 10.03 1.54 -21.72
C SER A 140 8.59 2.00 -21.49
N PRO A 141 7.61 1.49 -22.26
CA PRO A 141 6.20 1.77 -22.00
C PRO A 141 5.72 1.27 -20.62
N ARG A 142 6.47 0.36 -19.99
CA ARG A 142 6.16 -0.20 -18.66
C ARG A 142 6.74 0.61 -17.50
N VAL A 143 7.51 1.66 -17.74
CA VAL A 143 8.11 2.48 -16.67
C VAL A 143 7.05 3.06 -15.75
N GLY A 144 5.89 3.46 -16.28
CA GLY A 144 4.76 3.95 -15.46
C GLY A 144 4.27 2.89 -14.47
N GLU A 145 4.06 1.66 -14.93
CA GLU A 145 3.65 0.54 -14.05
C GLU A 145 4.75 0.21 -13.03
N ALA A 146 6.01 0.14 -13.45
CA ALA A 146 7.14 -0.12 -12.55
C ALA A 146 7.25 0.94 -11.44
N ARG A 147 7.05 2.21 -11.75
CA ARG A 147 7.03 3.31 -10.78
C ARG A 147 5.88 3.16 -9.78
N THR A 148 4.68 2.82 -10.26
CA THR A 148 3.52 2.59 -9.40
C THR A 148 3.78 1.43 -8.41
N LEU A 149 4.35 0.34 -8.88
CA LEU A 149 4.74 -0.80 -8.03
C LEU A 149 5.84 -0.41 -7.02
N LEU A 150 6.82 0.39 -7.43
CA LEU A 150 7.90 0.88 -6.55
C LEU A 150 7.34 1.74 -5.42
N ILE A 151 6.42 2.65 -5.73
CA ILE A 151 5.73 3.47 -4.72
C ILE A 151 4.96 2.59 -3.75
N ALA A 152 4.23 1.59 -4.27
CA ALA A 152 3.48 0.65 -3.46
C ALA A 152 4.41 -0.20 -2.55
N ALA A 153 5.58 -0.60 -3.06
CA ALA A 153 6.57 -1.33 -2.29
C ALA A 153 7.14 -0.49 -1.14
N TYR A 154 7.52 0.76 -1.38
CA TYR A 154 7.94 1.69 -0.33
C TYR A 154 6.83 1.97 0.68
N TYR A 155 5.60 2.17 0.21
CA TYR A 155 4.46 2.37 1.10
C TYR A 155 4.22 1.17 2.03
N ASN A 156 4.26 -0.04 1.47
CA ASN A 156 4.02 -1.27 2.22
C ASN A 156 5.18 -1.60 3.19
N SER A 157 6.42 -1.20 2.86
CA SER A 157 7.56 -1.28 3.78
C SER A 157 7.56 -0.19 4.86
N ARG A 158 6.61 0.75 4.80
CA ARG A 158 6.50 1.96 5.64
C ARG A 158 7.69 2.93 5.51
N ASP A 159 8.46 2.82 4.45
CA ASP A 159 9.49 3.82 4.11
C ASP A 159 8.85 4.97 3.31
N TYR A 160 8.06 5.78 4.03
CA TYR A 160 7.35 6.90 3.40
C TYR A 160 8.29 8.00 2.92
N ASP A 161 9.51 8.09 3.48
CA ASP A 161 10.50 9.04 3.03
C ASP A 161 11.06 8.66 1.65
N ALA A 162 11.45 7.38 1.46
CA ALA A 162 11.88 6.89 0.15
C ALA A 162 10.74 6.94 -0.88
N ALA A 163 9.51 6.58 -0.48
CA ALA A 163 8.33 6.71 -1.33
C ALA A 163 8.11 8.17 -1.79
N TYR A 164 8.23 9.13 -0.88
CA TYR A 164 8.09 10.55 -1.19
C TYR A 164 9.14 11.02 -2.18
N ARG A 165 10.43 10.68 -1.97
CA ARG A 165 11.51 11.02 -2.93
C ARG A 165 11.26 10.41 -4.31
N ALA A 166 10.85 9.15 -4.37
CA ALA A 166 10.53 8.46 -5.61
C ALA A 166 9.40 9.16 -6.38
N ILE A 167 8.30 9.49 -5.69
CA ILE A 167 7.16 10.19 -6.31
C ILE A 167 7.53 11.58 -6.81
N ARG A 168 8.33 12.34 -6.04
CA ARG A 168 8.75 13.71 -6.43
C ARG A 168 9.63 13.75 -7.68
N SER A 169 10.24 12.63 -8.06
CA SER A 169 10.99 12.49 -9.31
C SER A 169 10.12 12.11 -10.53
N MET A 170 8.80 11.89 -10.33
CA MET A 170 7.90 11.45 -11.39
C MET A 170 7.05 12.60 -11.95
N PRO A 171 6.52 12.46 -13.18
CA PRO A 171 5.54 13.40 -13.72
C PRO A 171 4.29 13.44 -12.84
N THR A 172 3.78 14.65 -12.56
CA THR A 172 2.61 14.86 -11.68
C THR A 172 1.27 14.85 -12.42
N ASP A 173 1.27 14.60 -13.71
CA ASP A 173 0.05 14.62 -14.56
C ASP A 173 -0.76 13.33 -14.39
N ASP A 174 -0.15 12.27 -13.91
CA ASP A 174 -0.78 10.97 -13.66
C ASP A 174 -1.66 11.03 -12.40
N ALA A 175 -2.92 10.59 -12.54
CA ALA A 175 -3.89 10.59 -11.44
C ALA A 175 -3.49 9.64 -10.31
N ASP A 176 -2.89 8.48 -10.64
CA ASP A 176 -2.45 7.48 -9.66
C ASP A 176 -1.23 7.98 -8.89
N ILE A 177 -0.29 8.64 -9.56
CA ILE A 177 0.87 9.29 -8.93
C ILE A 177 0.41 10.39 -7.98
N ARG A 178 -0.56 11.22 -8.37
CA ARG A 178 -1.14 12.25 -7.50
C ARG A 178 -1.84 11.64 -6.28
N ALA A 179 -2.63 10.58 -6.47
CA ALA A 179 -3.29 9.89 -5.36
C ALA A 179 -2.27 9.27 -4.39
N ALA A 180 -1.19 8.69 -4.93
CA ALA A 180 -0.09 8.17 -4.13
C ALA A 180 0.66 9.28 -3.38
N LEU A 181 0.92 10.43 -4.02
CA LEU A 181 1.53 11.59 -3.37
C LEU A 181 0.69 12.08 -2.19
N GLN A 182 -0.64 12.24 -2.39
CA GLN A 182 -1.53 12.64 -1.30
C GLN A 182 -1.49 11.67 -0.12
N LYS A 183 -1.51 10.38 -0.40
CA LYS A 183 -1.46 9.34 0.62
C LYS A 183 -0.13 9.33 1.38
N ILE A 184 0.99 9.43 0.67
CA ILE A 184 2.32 9.35 1.27
C ILE A 184 2.63 10.61 2.10
N THR A 185 2.31 11.79 1.60
CA THR A 185 2.47 13.03 2.36
C THR A 185 1.59 13.05 3.61
N TYR A 186 0.38 12.49 3.55
CA TYR A 186 -0.46 12.27 4.73
C TYR A 186 0.26 11.40 5.78
N PHE A 187 0.80 10.24 5.40
CA PHE A 187 1.48 9.36 6.38
C PHE A 187 2.78 9.95 6.91
N ARG A 188 3.54 10.68 6.10
CA ARG A 188 4.70 11.46 6.59
C ARG A 188 4.29 12.53 7.61
N GLY A 189 3.15 13.18 7.39
CA GLY A 189 2.57 14.10 8.35
C GLY A 189 2.26 13.43 9.69
N LEU A 190 1.71 12.21 9.66
CA LEU A 190 1.45 11.44 10.87
C LEU A 190 2.72 10.98 11.60
N GLU A 191 3.75 10.57 10.87
CA GLU A 191 5.04 10.21 11.47
C GLU A 191 5.69 11.42 12.16
N ALA A 192 5.70 12.56 11.49
CA ALA A 192 6.22 13.80 12.06
C ALA A 192 5.44 14.24 13.31
N TYR A 193 4.10 14.13 13.27
CA TYR A 193 3.25 14.41 14.43
C TYR A 193 3.57 13.47 15.61
N ALA A 194 3.69 12.17 15.34
CA ALA A 194 4.05 11.18 16.37
C ALA A 194 5.46 11.40 16.94
N ALA A 195 6.39 11.93 16.15
CA ALA A 195 7.72 12.32 16.58
C ALA A 195 7.77 13.68 17.33
N GLY A 196 6.63 14.39 17.41
CA GLY A 196 6.55 15.71 18.04
C GLY A 196 7.01 16.89 17.15
N ASP A 197 7.38 16.63 15.90
CA ASP A 197 7.73 17.67 14.92
C ASP A 197 6.47 18.25 14.27
N LEU A 198 5.79 19.14 14.99
CA LEU A 198 4.54 19.75 14.54
C LEU A 198 4.74 20.61 13.28
N ALA A 199 5.92 21.19 13.09
CA ALA A 199 6.22 22.02 11.91
C ALA A 199 6.32 21.14 10.64
N ALA A 200 7.04 20.03 10.70
CA ALA A 200 7.10 19.08 9.61
C ALA A 200 5.73 18.41 9.36
N ALA A 201 5.00 18.05 10.42
CA ALA A 201 3.66 17.49 10.32
C ALA A 201 2.71 18.43 9.56
N ARG A 202 2.69 19.71 9.93
CA ARG A 202 1.90 20.74 9.25
C ARG A 202 2.23 20.81 7.78
N ARG A 203 3.51 20.93 7.42
CA ARG A 203 3.97 21.05 6.04
C ARG A 203 3.51 19.86 5.18
N TYR A 204 3.67 18.62 5.66
CA TYR A 204 3.27 17.43 4.91
C TYR A 204 1.75 17.29 4.79
N LEU A 205 1.00 17.62 5.83
CA LEU A 205 -0.46 17.58 5.79
C LEU A 205 -1.06 18.68 4.89
N GLU A 206 -0.41 19.85 4.82
CA GLU A 206 -0.78 20.92 3.89
C GLU A 206 -0.50 20.51 2.44
N GLU A 207 0.67 19.90 2.17
CA GLU A 207 1.00 19.34 0.85
C GLU A 207 -0.01 18.26 0.44
N SER A 208 -0.35 17.34 1.35
CA SER A 208 -1.38 16.32 1.12
C SER A 208 -2.75 16.95 0.83
N ALA A 209 -3.13 17.98 1.56
CA ALA A 209 -4.40 18.68 1.37
C ALA A 209 -4.46 19.43 0.03
N ALA A 210 -3.33 19.97 -0.44
CA ALA A 210 -3.24 20.69 -1.71
C ALA A 210 -3.44 19.75 -2.92
N VAL A 211 -3.02 18.49 -2.84
CA VAL A 211 -3.23 17.49 -3.91
C VAL A 211 -4.72 17.20 -4.11
N ASN A 212 -5.49 17.01 -3.05
CA ASN A 212 -6.96 16.93 -2.99
C ASN A 212 -7.61 15.97 -4.03
N VAL A 213 -7.06 14.79 -4.21
CA VAL A 213 -7.59 13.75 -5.12
C VAL A 213 -8.51 12.78 -4.38
N SER A 214 -8.10 12.31 -3.20
CA SER A 214 -8.85 11.37 -2.39
C SER A 214 -9.69 12.08 -1.33
N PRO A 215 -11.04 11.97 -1.37
CA PRO A 215 -11.91 12.57 -0.34
C PRO A 215 -11.59 12.10 1.07
N LYS A 216 -11.18 10.82 1.21
CA LYS A 216 -10.78 10.23 2.50
C LYS A 216 -9.60 10.97 3.11
N TYR A 217 -8.50 11.13 2.37
CA TYR A 217 -7.31 11.80 2.88
C TYR A 217 -7.52 13.32 3.02
N SER A 218 -8.34 13.93 2.17
CA SER A 218 -8.72 15.34 2.32
C SER A 218 -9.49 15.60 3.62
N ALA A 219 -10.39 14.69 4.01
CA ALA A 219 -11.06 14.78 5.30
C ALA A 219 -10.07 14.55 6.47
N LEU A 220 -9.29 13.47 6.44
CA LEU A 220 -8.32 13.16 7.49
C LEU A 220 -7.26 14.25 7.68
N ASN A 221 -6.81 14.90 6.59
CA ASN A 221 -5.91 16.05 6.68
C ASN A 221 -6.52 17.17 7.53
N SER A 222 -7.83 17.42 7.38
CA SER A 222 -8.51 18.43 8.21
C SER A 222 -8.51 18.04 9.69
N PHE A 223 -8.73 16.75 10.01
CA PHE A 223 -8.65 16.27 11.38
C PHE A 223 -7.27 16.50 12.00
N TRP A 224 -6.22 16.03 11.34
CA TRP A 224 -4.86 16.10 11.87
C TRP A 224 -4.28 17.53 11.90
N GLN A 225 -4.69 18.40 10.97
CA GLN A 225 -4.41 19.84 11.10
C GLN A 225 -5.11 20.44 12.30
N GLY A 226 -6.30 19.95 12.66
CA GLY A 226 -6.98 20.29 13.91
C GLY A 226 -6.20 19.84 15.14
N GLU A 227 -5.66 18.61 15.13
CA GLU A 227 -4.82 18.08 16.21
C GLU A 227 -3.55 18.92 16.42
N ILE A 228 -2.90 19.36 15.34
CA ILE A 228 -1.72 20.23 15.42
C ILE A 228 -2.10 21.58 16.05
N ALA A 229 -3.15 22.22 15.54
CA ALA A 229 -3.61 23.52 16.07
C ALA A 229 -4.05 23.40 17.55
N PHE A 230 -4.69 22.30 17.92
CA PHE A 230 -5.07 22.00 19.29
C PHE A 230 -3.84 21.85 20.20
N ALA A 231 -2.82 21.11 19.76
CA ALA A 231 -1.57 20.94 20.51
C ALA A 231 -0.79 22.27 20.68
N GLU A 232 -0.94 23.20 19.76
CA GLU A 232 -0.35 24.55 19.82
C GLU A 232 -1.19 25.55 20.63
N GLY A 233 -2.40 25.15 21.09
CA GLY A 233 -3.34 26.02 21.81
C GLY A 233 -4.13 26.96 20.90
N ASP A 234 -4.05 26.82 19.57
CA ASP A 234 -4.87 27.60 18.64
C ASP A 234 -6.27 26.97 18.48
N TYR A 235 -7.07 27.06 19.53
CA TYR A 235 -8.41 26.47 19.57
C TYR A 235 -9.39 26.99 18.51
N PRO A 236 -9.35 28.27 18.09
CA PRO A 236 -10.16 28.75 16.96
C PRO A 236 -9.87 28.00 15.65
N VAL A 237 -8.58 27.85 15.30
CA VAL A 237 -8.16 27.10 14.11
C VAL A 237 -8.48 25.63 14.25
N ALA A 238 -8.20 25.03 15.42
CA ALA A 238 -8.53 23.62 15.70
C ALA A 238 -10.02 23.35 15.48
N ALA A 239 -10.90 24.18 16.06
CA ALA A 239 -12.35 24.04 15.91
C ALA A 239 -12.81 24.16 14.45
N ALA A 240 -12.24 25.09 13.68
CA ALA A 240 -12.55 25.22 12.26
C ALA A 240 -12.17 23.96 11.46
N LYS A 241 -11.01 23.37 11.78
CA LYS A 241 -10.49 22.14 11.13
C LYS A 241 -11.31 20.89 11.51
N TYR A 242 -11.66 20.70 12.78
CA TYR A 242 -12.55 19.61 13.21
C TYR A 242 -13.94 19.72 12.57
N ASN A 243 -14.52 20.92 12.50
CA ASN A 243 -15.78 21.13 11.81
C ASN A 243 -15.68 20.82 10.30
N ALA A 244 -14.55 21.14 9.65
CA ALA A 244 -14.32 20.79 8.25
C ALA A 244 -14.25 19.25 8.05
N TYR A 245 -13.61 18.55 8.98
CA TYR A 245 -13.56 17.09 8.99
C TYR A 245 -14.96 16.48 9.17
N LEU A 246 -15.70 16.89 10.19
CA LEU A 246 -17.03 16.34 10.53
C LEU A 246 -18.08 16.47 9.41
N ARG A 247 -17.93 17.46 8.53
CA ARG A 247 -18.81 17.61 7.34
C ARG A 247 -18.61 16.52 6.28
N ARG A 248 -17.47 15.82 6.28
CA ARG A 248 -17.07 14.88 5.23
C ARG A 248 -16.77 13.47 5.72
N ALA A 249 -16.56 13.32 7.02
CA ALA A 249 -16.09 12.07 7.62
C ALA A 249 -17.21 11.05 7.80
N PRO A 250 -16.89 9.75 7.68
CA PRO A 250 -17.79 8.68 8.11
C PRO A 250 -18.07 8.77 9.62
N ARG A 251 -19.31 8.57 10.02
CA ARG A 251 -19.73 8.71 11.43
C ARG A 251 -19.21 7.62 12.34
N ASP A 252 -18.84 6.48 11.79
CA ASP A 252 -18.26 5.31 12.47
C ASP A 252 -16.73 5.37 12.58
N ALA A 253 -16.09 6.38 11.98
CA ALA A 253 -14.65 6.57 12.13
C ALA A 253 -14.30 6.99 13.56
N ARG A 254 -13.19 6.47 14.09
CA ARG A 254 -12.69 6.83 15.42
C ARG A 254 -12.43 8.34 15.54
N GLU A 255 -11.86 8.93 14.53
CA GLU A 255 -11.56 10.34 14.43
C GLU A 255 -12.83 11.20 14.47
N TYR A 256 -13.98 10.65 14.02
CA TYR A 256 -15.26 11.36 14.08
C TYR A 256 -15.68 11.64 15.54
N ALA A 257 -15.59 10.66 16.40
CA ALA A 257 -15.86 10.84 17.83
C ALA A 257 -14.83 11.78 18.47
N MET A 258 -13.53 11.58 18.18
CA MET A 258 -12.47 12.41 18.75
C MET A 258 -12.59 13.88 18.33
N ALA A 259 -13.04 14.17 17.11
CA ALA A 259 -13.30 15.54 16.68
C ALA A 259 -14.37 16.22 17.54
N TRP A 260 -15.44 15.51 17.91
CA TRP A 260 -16.43 16.05 18.85
C TRP A 260 -15.87 16.26 20.25
N TYR A 261 -15.04 15.34 20.73
CA TYR A 261 -14.37 15.46 22.03
C TYR A 261 -13.50 16.72 22.09
N ASN A 262 -12.63 16.91 21.08
CA ASN A 262 -11.74 18.05 21.02
C ASN A 262 -12.49 19.38 20.78
N LEU A 263 -13.58 19.37 20.00
CA LEU A 263 -14.47 20.54 19.89
C LEU A 263 -15.07 20.94 21.22
N GLY A 264 -15.40 19.95 22.07
CA GLY A 264 -15.84 20.20 23.43
C GLY A 264 -14.79 20.98 24.22
N TYR A 265 -13.54 20.61 24.13
CA TYR A 265 -12.43 21.34 24.78
C TYR A 265 -12.18 22.71 24.17
N CYS A 266 -12.21 22.85 22.84
CA CYS A 266 -12.06 24.15 22.18
C CYS A 266 -13.13 25.16 22.63
N ALA A 267 -14.37 24.70 22.82
CA ALA A 267 -15.47 25.53 23.30
C ALA A 267 -15.36 25.81 24.81
N PHE A 268 -14.94 24.81 25.59
CA PHE A 268 -14.75 24.93 27.03
C PHE A 268 -13.69 25.98 27.41
N ASP A 269 -12.55 25.97 26.70
CA ASP A 269 -11.48 26.95 26.89
C ASP A 269 -11.92 28.39 26.60
N LYS A 270 -12.85 28.55 25.67
CA LYS A 270 -13.45 29.84 25.33
C LYS A 270 -14.61 30.23 26.24
N GLU A 271 -14.93 29.45 27.27
CA GLU A 271 -16.09 29.61 28.10
C GLU A 271 -17.44 29.56 27.34
N GLU A 272 -17.47 28.98 26.13
CA GLU A 272 -18.66 28.76 25.31
C GLU A 272 -19.42 27.51 25.80
N MET A 273 -19.96 27.56 27.05
CA MET A 273 -20.45 26.38 27.78
C MET A 273 -21.54 25.60 27.05
N ALA A 274 -22.45 26.29 26.37
CA ALA A 274 -23.50 25.61 25.57
C ALA A 274 -22.94 24.80 24.39
N GLN A 275 -21.89 25.30 23.74
CA GLN A 275 -21.22 24.59 22.65
C GLN A 275 -20.37 23.44 23.18
N ALA A 276 -19.67 23.64 24.31
CA ALA A 276 -18.90 22.59 24.99
C ALA A 276 -19.83 21.42 25.34
N ARG A 277 -20.96 21.68 25.96
CA ARG A 277 -22.01 20.69 26.26
C ARG A 277 -22.43 19.92 25.02
N SER A 278 -22.87 20.65 23.99
CA SER A 278 -23.35 20.02 22.75
C SER A 278 -22.30 19.10 22.12
N SER A 279 -21.02 19.46 22.19
CA SER A 279 -19.92 18.69 21.62
C SER A 279 -19.62 17.43 22.43
N PHE A 280 -19.55 17.54 23.77
CA PHE A 280 -19.34 16.35 24.63
C PHE A 280 -20.56 15.42 24.61
N ASP A 281 -21.77 15.91 24.52
CA ASP A 281 -22.98 15.09 24.37
C ASP A 281 -22.90 14.28 23.04
N LYS A 282 -22.53 14.91 21.92
CA LYS A 282 -22.35 14.22 20.63
C LYS A 282 -21.24 13.20 20.67
N PHE A 283 -20.11 13.52 21.33
CA PHE A 283 -19.06 12.55 21.58
C PHE A 283 -19.60 11.31 22.31
N LEU A 284 -20.30 11.50 23.44
CA LEU A 284 -20.84 10.42 24.26
C LEU A 284 -21.90 9.56 23.55
N GLN A 285 -22.62 10.15 22.57
CA GLN A 285 -23.58 9.41 21.73
C GLN A 285 -22.92 8.46 20.75
N VAL A 286 -21.76 8.84 20.18
CA VAL A 286 -21.09 8.08 19.13
C VAL A 286 -19.92 7.25 19.64
N TYR A 287 -19.31 7.64 20.76
CA TYR A 287 -18.16 6.95 21.35
C TYR A 287 -18.62 5.94 22.39
N THR A 288 -18.54 4.65 22.06
CA THR A 288 -19.02 3.56 22.90
C THR A 288 -18.03 2.97 23.92
N PRO A 289 -16.67 3.07 23.74
CA PRO A 289 -15.72 2.48 24.69
C PRO A 289 -15.89 3.05 26.10
N ARG A 290 -15.73 2.16 27.11
CA ARG A 290 -15.81 2.52 28.53
C ARG A 290 -14.43 2.77 29.10
N ASP A 291 -13.78 3.81 28.61
CA ASP A 291 -12.40 4.15 28.89
C ASP A 291 -12.25 5.57 29.46
N ARG A 292 -11.00 6.03 29.58
CA ARG A 292 -10.67 7.36 30.12
C ARG A 292 -11.32 8.51 29.33
N TYR A 293 -11.44 8.42 28.02
CA TYR A 293 -12.04 9.51 27.21
C TYR A 293 -13.52 9.69 27.53
N ARG A 294 -14.24 8.57 27.70
CA ARG A 294 -15.65 8.61 28.09
C ARG A 294 -15.82 9.15 29.52
N ALA A 295 -14.95 8.73 30.44
CA ALA A 295 -14.98 9.24 31.82
C ALA A 295 -14.66 10.72 31.89
N ASP A 296 -13.66 11.17 31.14
CA ASP A 296 -13.29 12.58 31.08
C ASP A 296 -14.41 13.43 30.46
N ALA A 297 -15.04 12.98 29.37
CA ALA A 297 -16.17 13.71 28.79
C ALA A 297 -17.31 13.90 29.79
N TRP A 298 -17.61 12.89 30.62
CA TRP A 298 -18.58 13.06 31.74
C TRP A 298 -18.08 14.06 32.79
N ASN A 299 -16.78 14.08 33.11
CA ASN A 299 -16.21 15.09 33.98
C ASN A 299 -16.40 16.51 33.43
N ARG A 300 -16.09 16.70 32.12
CA ARG A 300 -16.26 18.01 31.47
C ARG A 300 -17.72 18.44 31.41
N LEU A 301 -18.67 17.52 31.21
CA LEU A 301 -20.09 17.85 31.30
C LEU A 301 -20.46 18.28 32.73
N GLY A 302 -19.94 17.59 33.74
CA GLY A 302 -20.10 18.00 35.13
C GLY A 302 -19.57 19.41 35.40
N ASP A 303 -18.38 19.75 34.85
CA ASP A 303 -17.79 21.09 34.97
C ASP A 303 -18.65 22.15 34.26
N VAL A 304 -19.20 21.85 33.10
CA VAL A 304 -20.13 22.72 32.37
C VAL A 304 -21.42 22.95 33.17
N ASP A 305 -22.00 21.85 33.71
CA ASP A 305 -23.22 21.95 34.54
C ASP A 305 -22.97 22.77 35.79
N TYR A 306 -21.82 22.58 36.43
CA TYR A 306 -21.45 23.35 37.62
C TYR A 306 -21.28 24.85 37.30
N ALA A 307 -20.60 25.18 36.18
CA ALA A 307 -20.42 26.56 35.73
C ALA A 307 -21.74 27.26 35.45
N GLU A 308 -22.74 26.54 34.94
CA GLU A 308 -24.10 27.02 34.67
C GLU A 308 -25.03 26.91 35.89
N ARG A 309 -24.48 26.57 37.06
CA ARG A 309 -25.21 26.41 38.35
C ARG A 309 -26.29 25.30 38.32
N ARG A 310 -26.16 24.32 37.46
CA ARG A 310 -26.99 23.12 37.42
C ARG A 310 -26.39 22.04 38.28
N PHE A 311 -26.41 22.22 39.58
CA PHE A 311 -25.66 21.40 40.53
C PHE A 311 -26.10 19.92 40.54
N ASP A 312 -27.40 19.63 40.40
CA ASP A 312 -27.91 18.25 40.35
C ASP A 312 -27.45 17.53 39.09
N ASP A 313 -27.44 18.20 37.93
CA ASP A 313 -26.93 17.67 36.68
C ASP A 313 -25.42 17.47 36.77
N ALA A 314 -24.66 18.34 37.40
CA ALA A 314 -23.24 18.23 37.64
C ALA A 314 -22.93 16.97 38.45
N VAL A 315 -23.64 16.76 39.57
CA VAL A 315 -23.49 15.52 40.39
C VAL A 315 -23.80 14.28 39.56
N ALA A 316 -24.88 14.27 38.78
CA ALA A 316 -25.24 13.15 37.94
C ALA A 316 -24.16 12.84 36.89
N SER A 317 -23.53 13.86 36.29
CA SER A 317 -22.45 13.71 35.33
C SER A 317 -21.17 13.13 35.98
N TYR A 318 -20.77 13.63 37.15
CA TYR A 318 -19.63 13.07 37.91
C TYR A 318 -19.91 11.65 38.39
N ASP A 319 -21.13 11.29 38.77
CA ASP A 319 -21.47 9.90 39.14
C ASP A 319 -21.31 8.93 37.95
N ARG A 320 -21.66 9.38 36.74
CA ARG A 320 -21.40 8.58 35.53
C ARG A 320 -19.91 8.38 35.24
N ALA A 321 -19.08 9.40 35.46
CA ALA A 321 -17.63 9.28 35.37
C ALA A 321 -17.07 8.30 36.42
N ILE A 322 -17.53 8.38 37.67
CA ILE A 322 -17.12 7.48 38.77
C ILE A 322 -17.48 6.01 38.45
N ALA A 323 -18.65 5.77 37.86
CA ALA A 323 -19.14 4.42 37.51
C ALA A 323 -18.30 3.74 36.43
N LEU A 324 -17.49 4.47 35.66
CA LEU A 324 -16.55 3.90 34.67
C LEU A 324 -15.31 3.29 35.31
N ALA A 325 -15.02 3.58 36.57
CA ALA A 325 -13.92 3.03 37.36
C ALA A 325 -12.50 3.28 36.79
N THR A 326 -12.36 4.29 35.93
CA THR A 326 -11.07 4.73 35.35
C THR A 326 -10.33 5.68 36.31
N PRO A 327 -9.04 6.01 36.10
CA PRO A 327 -8.32 6.99 36.94
C PRO A 327 -9.02 8.35 37.05
N GLU A 328 -9.73 8.79 36.04
CA GLU A 328 -10.47 10.06 35.95
C GLU A 328 -11.58 10.16 37.02
N ARG A 329 -11.99 9.05 37.64
CA ARG A 329 -12.94 9.04 38.78
C ARG A 329 -12.44 9.82 40.00
N HIS A 330 -11.15 10.02 40.17
CA HIS A 330 -10.63 10.77 41.30
C HIS A 330 -10.98 12.26 41.20
N TYR A 331 -10.91 12.79 39.99
CA TYR A 331 -11.37 14.13 39.69
C TYR A 331 -12.88 14.29 39.97
N ALA A 332 -13.67 13.36 39.44
CA ALA A 332 -15.12 13.34 39.64
C ALA A 332 -15.51 13.31 41.13
N ARG A 333 -14.84 12.47 41.93
CA ARG A 333 -15.11 12.41 43.39
C ARG A 333 -14.82 13.71 44.11
N TYR A 334 -13.70 14.35 43.74
CA TYR A 334 -13.35 15.64 44.31
C TYR A 334 -14.36 16.73 43.94
N LYS A 335 -14.78 16.78 42.69
CA LYS A 335 -15.73 17.81 42.21
C LYS A 335 -17.16 17.60 42.69
N ARG A 336 -17.55 16.35 42.96
CA ARG A 336 -18.86 15.96 43.47
C ARG A 336 -19.06 16.33 44.96
N ALA A 337 -17.99 16.31 45.75
CA ALA A 337 -18.02 16.66 47.17
C ALA A 337 -18.29 18.14 47.42
#